data_f9568a75be53f8a082841b51b6a08ff8
#
_entry.id   f9568a75be53f8a082841b51b6a08ff8
#
_cell.length_a   1.000
_cell.length_b   1.000
_cell.length_c   1.000
_cell.angle_alpha   90.00
_cell.angle_beta   90.00
_cell.angle_gamma   90.00
#
_symmetry.space_group_name_H-M   'P 1'
#
loop_
_entity.id
_entity.type
_entity.pdbx_description
1 polymer ?
#
loop_
_entity_poly.entity_id
_entity_poly.type
_entity_poly.pdbx_seq_one_letter_code
_entity_poly.pdbx_strand_id
1 'polypeptide(L)'
;LTTSSAASDVYKRQIEETEKNLKQYLKDIKTRFEEKREKIIRGHDLAPGVIKIVKVYLAIKRRIQPGDKMAGRHGNKGVISEIMPIEDMPHDEFGVPVDIVLNPLGVPSRMNVGQILETHMGMAAKGIGEKIDAMLKENAKPVELKSYLDKLYNKNAANKEDIESFNNSEISELA
;
A
#
# COMPACT_ATOMS: atom_id res chain seq x y z
N LEU A 1 34.33 -44.05 -29.80
CA LEU A 1 34.16 -44.18 -28.34
C LEU A 1 34.96 -43.16 -27.51
N THR A 2 35.86 -42.36 -28.10
CA THR A 2 36.73 -41.38 -27.40
C THR A 2 36.13 -39.99 -27.29
N THR A 3 35.12 -39.65 -28.08
CA THR A 3 34.45 -38.33 -28.08
C THR A 3 33.51 -38.10 -26.88
N SER A 4 32.88 -39.15 -26.36
CA SER A 4 31.98 -39.10 -25.23
C SER A 4 32.69 -38.81 -23.90
N SER A 5 33.90 -39.32 -23.70
CA SER A 5 34.70 -39.08 -22.49
C SER A 5 35.20 -37.64 -22.41
N ALA A 6 35.74 -37.10 -23.51
CA ALA A 6 36.23 -35.73 -23.57
C ALA A 6 35.13 -34.70 -23.36
N ALA A 7 33.91 -34.89 -23.87
CA ALA A 7 32.75 -34.03 -23.63
C ALA A 7 32.33 -34.05 -22.14
N SER A 8 32.35 -35.20 -21.48
CA SER A 8 32.07 -35.37 -20.07
C SER A 8 33.10 -34.61 -19.19
N ASP A 9 34.36 -34.62 -19.56
CA ASP A 9 35.43 -33.94 -18.81
C ASP A 9 35.33 -32.40 -18.99
N VAL A 10 34.89 -31.91 -20.15
CA VAL A 10 34.65 -30.50 -20.38
C VAL A 10 33.50 -30.01 -19.50
N TYR A 11 32.37 -30.73 -19.44
CA TYR A 11 31.25 -30.39 -18.58
C TYR A 11 31.59 -30.44 -17.10
N LYS A 12 32.39 -31.39 -16.65
CA LYS A 12 32.89 -31.43 -15.25
C LYS A 12 33.68 -30.18 -14.90
N ARG A 13 34.61 -29.78 -15.77
CA ARG A 13 35.38 -28.54 -15.57
C ARG A 13 34.50 -27.29 -15.51
N GLN A 14 33.52 -27.20 -16.37
CA GLN A 14 32.58 -26.09 -16.35
C GLN A 14 31.73 -26.04 -15.06
N ILE A 15 31.32 -27.20 -14.55
CA ILE A 15 30.60 -27.30 -13.27
C ILE A 15 31.50 -26.87 -12.13
N GLU A 16 32.74 -27.37 -12.05
CA GLU A 16 33.69 -26.97 -11.02
C GLU A 16 34.02 -25.48 -11.05
N GLU A 17 34.15 -24.90 -12.24
CA GLU A 17 34.36 -23.46 -12.42
C GLU A 17 33.17 -22.64 -11.96
N THR A 18 31.97 -23.06 -12.32
CA THR A 18 30.72 -22.40 -11.87
C THR A 18 30.51 -22.53 -10.37
N GLU A 19 30.82 -23.68 -9.77
CA GLU A 19 30.78 -23.85 -8.32
C GLU A 19 31.78 -22.95 -7.61
N LYS A 20 32.99 -22.83 -8.14
CA LYS A 20 34.00 -21.93 -7.61
C LYS A 20 33.58 -20.48 -7.66
N ASN A 21 33.06 -20.05 -8.80
CA ASN A 21 32.51 -18.70 -8.99
C ASN A 21 31.36 -18.44 -8.04
N LEU A 22 30.43 -19.39 -7.87
CA LEU A 22 29.31 -19.27 -6.95
C LEU A 22 29.79 -19.11 -5.48
N LYS A 23 30.78 -19.93 -5.06
CA LYS A 23 31.34 -19.82 -3.73
C LYS A 23 31.99 -18.45 -3.49
N GLN A 24 32.64 -17.91 -4.52
CA GLN A 24 33.25 -16.58 -4.44
C GLN A 24 32.20 -15.47 -4.33
N TYR A 25 31.14 -15.52 -5.15
CA TYR A 25 30.01 -14.61 -5.06
C TYR A 25 29.31 -14.64 -3.70
N LEU A 26 29.10 -15.83 -3.16
CA LEU A 26 28.51 -15.99 -1.83
C LEU A 26 29.39 -15.39 -0.73
N LYS A 27 30.70 -15.54 -0.86
CA LYS A 27 31.67 -14.93 0.07
C LYS A 27 31.62 -13.39 -0.01
N ASP A 28 31.64 -12.85 -1.22
CA ASP A 28 31.58 -11.40 -1.43
C ASP A 28 30.27 -10.78 -0.92
N ILE A 29 29.14 -11.48 -1.13
CA ILE A 29 27.85 -11.05 -0.61
C ILE A 29 27.85 -11.05 0.93
N LYS A 30 28.39 -12.10 1.56
CA LYS A 30 28.50 -12.16 3.02
C LYS A 30 29.36 -11.02 3.58
N THR A 31 30.51 -10.76 2.96
CA THR A 31 31.39 -9.67 3.37
C THR A 31 30.70 -8.31 3.27
N ARG A 32 30.05 -8.04 2.14
CA ARG A 32 29.27 -6.79 1.95
C ARG A 32 28.10 -6.67 2.93
N PHE A 33 27.47 -7.78 3.27
CA PHE A 33 26.42 -7.80 4.27
C PHE A 33 26.94 -7.48 5.66
N GLU A 34 28.07 -8.09 6.05
CA GLU A 34 28.70 -7.83 7.35
C GLU A 34 29.19 -6.39 7.47
N GLU A 35 29.81 -5.85 6.42
CA GLU A 35 30.19 -4.44 6.37
C GLU A 35 29.00 -3.50 6.52
N LYS A 36 27.89 -3.75 5.80
CA LYS A 36 26.67 -2.96 5.94
C LYS A 36 26.05 -3.10 7.32
N ARG A 37 26.03 -4.30 7.87
CA ARG A 37 25.53 -4.57 9.21
C ARG A 37 26.32 -3.82 10.26
N GLU A 38 27.67 -3.90 10.21
CA GLU A 38 28.54 -3.15 11.11
C GLU A 38 28.31 -1.64 11.00
N LYS A 39 28.21 -1.14 9.78
CA LYS A 39 27.92 0.27 9.52
C LYS A 39 26.60 0.70 10.14
N ILE A 40 25.56 -0.10 10.06
CA ILE A 40 24.25 0.19 10.67
C ILE A 40 24.33 0.13 12.20
N ILE A 41 25.03 -0.86 12.75
CA ILE A 41 25.18 -1.05 14.21
C ILE A 41 26.01 0.07 14.84
N ARG A 42 27.11 0.46 14.21
CA ARG A 42 27.99 1.54 14.71
C ARG A 42 27.41 2.92 14.53
N GLY A 43 26.36 3.08 13.72
CA GLY A 43 25.77 4.39 13.38
C GLY A 43 26.70 5.17 12.45
N HIS A 44 26.24 5.44 11.24
CA HIS A 44 27.03 6.12 10.21
C HIS A 44 27.38 7.54 10.57
N ASP A 45 28.63 7.90 10.27
CA ASP A 45 29.12 9.26 10.11
C ASP A 45 28.71 10.26 11.19
N LEU A 46 28.89 9.84 12.46
CA LEU A 46 28.74 10.75 13.56
C LEU A 46 29.93 11.74 13.56
N ALA A 47 29.62 13.02 13.74
CA ALA A 47 30.65 14.04 13.88
C ALA A 47 31.58 13.71 15.09
N PRO A 48 32.84 14.11 15.05
CA PRO A 48 33.77 13.89 16.17
C PRO A 48 33.18 14.36 17.49
N GLY A 49 33.18 13.50 18.50
CA GLY A 49 32.60 13.79 19.82
C GLY A 49 31.13 13.42 20.01
N VAL A 50 30.42 12.97 18.97
CA VAL A 50 29.02 12.51 19.08
C VAL A 50 29.02 11.00 19.28
N ILE A 51 28.46 10.53 20.39
CA ILE A 51 28.38 9.11 20.73
C ILE A 51 27.17 8.45 20.06
N LYS A 52 26.01 9.16 20.03
CA LYS A 52 24.76 8.66 19.48
C LYS A 52 23.85 9.80 19.06
N ILE A 53 23.17 9.64 17.94
CA ILE A 53 22.10 10.55 17.51
C ILE A 53 20.76 9.88 17.77
N VAL A 54 19.88 10.58 18.50
CA VAL A 54 18.51 10.16 18.73
C VAL A 54 17.60 11.12 17.98
N LYS A 55 16.80 10.60 17.05
CA LYS A 55 15.73 11.36 16.38
C LYS A 55 14.44 11.16 17.14
N VAL A 56 13.90 12.23 17.70
CA VAL A 56 12.62 12.22 18.38
C VAL A 56 11.58 12.85 17.46
N TYR A 57 10.55 12.08 17.13
CA TYR A 57 9.42 12.57 16.33
C TYR A 57 8.31 12.99 17.29
N LEU A 58 7.88 14.24 17.18
CA LEU A 58 6.77 14.78 17.96
C LEU A 58 5.54 14.92 17.06
N ALA A 59 4.42 14.35 17.49
CA ALA A 59 3.12 14.55 16.85
C ALA A 59 2.31 15.52 17.69
N ILE A 60 1.94 16.66 17.10
CA ILE A 60 1.11 17.69 17.73
C ILE A 60 -0.20 17.80 16.96
N LYS A 61 -1.31 17.52 17.64
CA LYS A 61 -2.66 17.67 17.07
C LYS A 61 -3.11 19.12 17.27
N ARG A 62 -3.28 19.85 16.15
CA ARG A 62 -3.83 21.20 16.13
C ARG A 62 -5.22 21.21 15.54
N ARG A 63 -6.10 22.06 16.05
CA ARG A 63 -7.41 22.29 15.44
C ARG A 63 -7.24 23.10 14.16
N ILE A 64 -8.01 22.74 13.14
CA ILE A 64 -8.11 23.48 11.89
C ILE A 64 -8.82 24.81 12.17
N GLN A 65 -8.36 25.89 11.54
CA GLN A 65 -8.94 27.22 11.67
C GLN A 65 -9.22 27.81 10.29
N PRO A 66 -10.21 28.73 10.18
CA PRO A 66 -10.38 29.51 8.95
C PRO A 66 -9.08 30.23 8.60
N GLY A 67 -8.71 30.21 7.31
CA GLY A 67 -7.43 30.71 6.83
C GLY A 67 -6.34 29.67 6.67
N ASP A 68 -6.47 28.47 7.24
CA ASP A 68 -5.53 27.38 7.05
C ASP A 68 -5.59 26.85 5.62
N LYS A 69 -4.44 26.48 5.09
CA LYS A 69 -4.34 25.95 3.72
C LYS A 69 -4.48 24.45 3.69
N MET A 70 -5.43 23.98 2.89
CA MET A 70 -5.69 22.56 2.66
C MET A 70 -5.45 22.21 1.20
N ALA A 71 -5.01 20.99 0.92
CA ALA A 71 -4.81 20.49 -0.43
C ALA A 71 -5.13 19.00 -0.51
N GLY A 72 -5.67 18.59 -1.65
CA GLY A 72 -5.80 17.18 -2.00
C GLY A 72 -4.61 16.68 -2.82
N ARG A 73 -4.74 15.48 -3.38
CA ARG A 73 -3.70 14.80 -4.18
C ARG A 73 -3.64 15.25 -5.65
N HIS A 74 -4.58 16.08 -6.10
CA HIS A 74 -4.76 16.47 -7.50
C HIS A 74 -4.42 17.93 -7.78
N GLY A 75 -3.58 18.56 -6.93
CA GLY A 75 -3.27 19.98 -7.08
C GLY A 75 -4.42 20.92 -6.69
N ASN A 76 -5.47 20.42 -6.10
CA ASN A 76 -6.62 21.16 -5.61
C ASN A 76 -6.32 21.77 -4.24
N LYS A 77 -5.58 22.87 -4.25
CA LYS A 77 -5.25 23.65 -3.04
C LYS A 77 -6.32 24.71 -2.79
N GLY A 78 -6.61 24.94 -1.54
CA GLY A 78 -7.55 25.97 -1.10
C GLY A 78 -7.29 26.41 0.31
N VAL A 79 -7.97 27.47 0.71
CA VAL A 79 -7.95 28.00 2.06
C VAL A 79 -9.31 27.72 2.70
N ILE A 80 -9.33 27.32 3.97
CA ILE A 80 -10.56 27.11 4.71
C ILE A 80 -11.26 28.46 4.90
N SER A 81 -12.44 28.59 4.33
CA SER A 81 -13.23 29.83 4.44
C SER A 81 -14.02 29.86 5.74
N GLU A 82 -14.64 28.77 6.08
CA GLU A 82 -15.54 28.66 7.23
C GLU A 82 -15.57 27.22 7.76
N ILE A 83 -15.82 27.09 9.05
CA ILE A 83 -16.07 25.81 9.70
C ILE A 83 -17.52 25.84 10.17
N MET A 84 -18.34 24.99 9.55
CA MET A 84 -19.76 24.92 9.82
C MET A 84 -20.11 23.86 10.86
N PRO A 85 -21.18 24.05 11.64
CA PRO A 85 -21.77 22.99 12.45
C PRO A 85 -22.17 21.78 11.58
N ILE A 86 -22.17 20.58 12.18
CA ILE A 86 -22.50 19.35 11.46
C ILE A 86 -23.95 19.39 10.90
N GLU A 87 -24.85 20.04 11.64
CA GLU A 87 -26.27 20.18 11.29
C GLU A 87 -26.51 20.99 10.00
N ASP A 88 -25.58 21.90 9.69
CA ASP A 88 -25.67 22.78 8.52
C ASP A 88 -24.92 22.20 7.29
N MET A 89 -24.20 21.09 7.47
CA MET A 89 -23.50 20.42 6.37
C MET A 89 -24.48 19.62 5.51
N PRO A 90 -24.19 19.45 4.21
CA PRO A 90 -24.96 18.55 3.34
C PRO A 90 -24.89 17.11 3.87
N HIS A 91 -26.04 16.42 3.82
CA HIS A 91 -26.19 15.04 4.27
C HIS A 91 -26.55 14.15 3.08
N ASP A 92 -26.18 12.88 3.16
CA ASP A 92 -26.65 11.86 2.24
C ASP A 92 -28.08 11.40 2.60
N GLU A 93 -28.63 10.47 1.83
CA GLU A 93 -29.99 9.92 2.08
C GLU A 93 -30.12 9.16 3.40
N PHE A 94 -28.99 8.75 4.00
CA PHE A 94 -28.93 8.07 5.30
C PHE A 94 -28.68 9.02 6.47
N GLY A 95 -28.60 10.33 6.21
CA GLY A 95 -28.32 11.34 7.23
C GLY A 95 -26.85 11.45 7.63
N VAL A 96 -25.93 10.90 6.84
CA VAL A 96 -24.48 11.03 7.09
C VAL A 96 -23.99 12.34 6.49
N PRO A 97 -23.41 13.27 7.29
CA PRO A 97 -22.89 14.54 6.79
C PRO A 97 -21.61 14.35 5.99
N VAL A 98 -21.37 15.23 5.03
CA VAL A 98 -20.07 15.32 4.35
C VAL A 98 -19.07 16.07 5.22
N ASP A 99 -17.80 15.67 5.17
CA ASP A 99 -16.72 16.25 5.99
C ASP A 99 -16.22 17.58 5.41
N ILE A 100 -16.16 17.71 4.09
CA ILE A 100 -15.61 18.86 3.39
C ILE A 100 -16.45 19.18 2.15
N VAL A 101 -16.79 20.47 1.98
CA VAL A 101 -17.40 21.00 0.76
C VAL A 101 -16.35 21.83 0.02
N LEU A 102 -16.12 21.51 -1.24
CA LEU A 102 -15.17 22.20 -2.10
C LEU A 102 -15.89 23.08 -3.12
N ASN A 103 -15.29 24.22 -3.46
CA ASN A 103 -15.82 25.07 -4.52
C ASN A 103 -15.64 24.37 -5.89
N PRO A 104 -16.72 24.08 -6.63
CA PRO A 104 -16.65 23.39 -7.90
C PRO A 104 -15.96 24.20 -9.01
N LEU A 105 -15.92 25.53 -8.92
CA LEU A 105 -15.25 26.39 -9.89
C LEU A 105 -13.72 26.15 -9.97
N GLY A 106 -13.14 25.54 -8.94
CA GLY A 106 -11.74 25.16 -8.95
C GLY A 106 -11.39 24.01 -9.90
N VAL A 107 -12.38 23.25 -10.38
CA VAL A 107 -12.18 22.09 -11.26
C VAL A 107 -12.05 22.48 -12.74
N PRO A 108 -12.99 23.23 -13.36
CA PRO A 108 -12.93 23.54 -14.78
C PRO A 108 -11.69 24.35 -15.18
N SER A 109 -11.35 25.33 -14.35
CA SER A 109 -10.20 26.22 -14.64
C SER A 109 -8.84 25.52 -14.53
N ARG A 110 -8.73 24.48 -13.72
CA ARG A 110 -7.47 23.77 -13.45
C ARG A 110 -7.38 22.39 -14.10
N MET A 111 -8.46 21.93 -14.72
CA MET A 111 -8.55 20.64 -15.45
C MET A 111 -8.13 19.42 -14.61
N ASN A 112 -8.19 19.51 -13.30
CA ASN A 112 -7.84 18.41 -12.37
C ASN A 112 -9.03 17.47 -12.12
N VAL A 113 -9.50 16.83 -13.19
CA VAL A 113 -10.65 15.93 -13.18
C VAL A 113 -10.44 14.70 -12.30
N GLY A 114 -9.18 14.35 -12.03
CA GLY A 114 -8.82 13.22 -11.17
C GLY A 114 -9.46 13.27 -9.78
N GLN A 115 -9.66 14.46 -9.21
CA GLN A 115 -10.34 14.59 -7.91
C GLN A 115 -11.81 14.15 -7.94
N ILE A 116 -12.50 14.35 -9.05
CA ILE A 116 -13.90 13.92 -9.23
C ILE A 116 -13.95 12.40 -9.34
N LEU A 117 -13.05 11.81 -10.14
CA LEU A 117 -12.92 10.35 -10.26
C LEU A 117 -12.57 9.71 -8.93
N GLU A 118 -11.66 10.31 -8.17
CA GLU A 118 -11.29 9.84 -6.82
C GLU A 118 -12.50 9.85 -5.88
N THR A 119 -13.30 10.91 -5.88
CA THR A 119 -14.49 11.01 -5.04
C THR A 119 -15.53 9.95 -5.40
N HIS A 120 -15.80 9.75 -6.69
CA HIS A 120 -16.73 8.72 -7.15
C HIS A 120 -16.25 7.31 -6.82
N MET A 121 -14.98 7.02 -7.04
CA MET A 121 -14.39 5.72 -6.70
C MET A 121 -14.35 5.49 -5.18
N GLY A 122 -14.07 6.53 -4.41
CA GLY A 122 -14.10 6.47 -2.95
C GLY A 122 -15.50 6.17 -2.42
N MET A 123 -16.53 6.81 -2.97
CA MET A 123 -17.93 6.53 -2.63
C MET A 123 -18.33 5.10 -2.98
N ALA A 124 -17.91 4.61 -4.16
CA ALA A 124 -18.16 3.23 -4.57
C ALA A 124 -17.45 2.23 -3.65
N ALA A 125 -16.19 2.47 -3.29
CA ALA A 125 -15.44 1.62 -2.38
C ALA A 125 -16.08 1.59 -0.97
N LYS A 126 -16.49 2.74 -0.44
CA LYS A 126 -17.20 2.82 0.84
C LYS A 126 -18.49 2.00 0.81
N GLY A 127 -19.32 2.17 -0.23
CA GLY A 127 -20.58 1.42 -0.36
C GLY A 127 -20.38 -0.11 -0.50
N ILE A 128 -19.30 -0.54 -1.14
CA ILE A 128 -18.91 -1.95 -1.17
C ILE A 128 -18.52 -2.45 0.23
N GLY A 129 -17.71 -1.68 0.95
CA GLY A 129 -17.32 -2.01 2.32
C GLY A 129 -18.51 -2.11 3.28
N GLU A 130 -19.44 -1.17 3.22
CA GLU A 130 -20.70 -1.19 4.00
C GLU A 130 -21.55 -2.41 3.70
N LYS A 131 -21.59 -2.84 2.43
CA LYS A 131 -22.31 -4.05 2.02
C LYS A 131 -21.65 -5.32 2.55
N ILE A 132 -20.33 -5.39 2.54
CA ILE A 132 -19.58 -6.51 3.12
C ILE A 132 -19.80 -6.55 4.63
N ASP A 133 -19.71 -5.41 5.32
CA ASP A 133 -19.96 -5.31 6.76
C ASP A 133 -21.39 -5.72 7.15
N ALA A 134 -22.39 -5.35 6.36
CA ALA A 134 -23.75 -5.80 6.53
C ALA A 134 -23.88 -7.33 6.39
N MET A 135 -23.24 -7.91 5.37
CA MET A 135 -23.21 -9.39 5.18
C MET A 135 -22.53 -10.10 6.36
N LEU A 136 -21.47 -9.53 6.92
CA LEU A 136 -20.80 -10.09 8.11
C LEU A 136 -21.67 -10.00 9.36
N LYS A 137 -22.35 -8.88 9.58
CA LYS A 137 -23.25 -8.68 10.73
C LYS A 137 -24.48 -9.55 10.69
N GLU A 138 -25.05 -9.77 9.50
CA GLU A 138 -26.19 -10.66 9.29
C GLU A 138 -25.85 -12.15 9.36
N ASN A 139 -24.58 -12.51 9.65
CA ASN A 139 -24.08 -13.88 9.58
C ASN A 139 -24.46 -14.57 8.26
N ALA A 140 -24.31 -13.87 7.16
CA ALA A 140 -24.54 -14.40 5.82
C ALA A 140 -23.74 -15.70 5.64
N LYS A 141 -24.31 -16.65 4.89
CA LYS A 141 -23.64 -17.93 4.68
C LYS A 141 -22.26 -17.69 4.09
N PRO A 142 -21.22 -18.33 4.62
CA PRO A 142 -19.84 -18.13 4.13
C PRO A 142 -19.70 -18.31 2.61
N VAL A 143 -20.55 -19.12 2.01
CA VAL A 143 -20.60 -19.36 0.56
C VAL A 143 -21.04 -18.10 -0.22
N GLU A 144 -21.99 -17.33 0.31
CA GLU A 144 -22.47 -16.10 -0.35
C GLU A 144 -21.39 -15.01 -0.29
N LEU A 145 -20.73 -14.87 0.87
CA LEU A 145 -19.63 -13.94 1.04
C LEU A 145 -18.45 -14.31 0.13
N LYS A 146 -18.07 -15.59 0.06
CA LYS A 146 -17.06 -16.10 -0.88
C LYS A 146 -17.39 -15.74 -2.33
N SER A 147 -18.62 -16.02 -2.76
CA SER A 147 -19.05 -15.72 -4.12
C SER A 147 -19.04 -14.22 -4.43
N TYR A 148 -19.33 -13.39 -3.43
CA TYR A 148 -19.28 -11.94 -3.60
C TYR A 148 -17.84 -11.42 -3.70
N LEU A 149 -16.94 -11.89 -2.84
CA LEU A 149 -15.53 -11.55 -2.87
C LEU A 149 -14.85 -12.05 -4.16
N ASP A 150 -15.16 -13.26 -4.61
CA ASP A 150 -14.64 -13.79 -5.87
C ASP A 150 -15.04 -12.92 -7.06
N LYS A 151 -16.29 -12.47 -7.12
CA LYS A 151 -16.74 -11.53 -8.16
C LYS A 151 -16.03 -10.18 -8.09
N LEU A 152 -15.71 -9.72 -6.89
CA LEU A 152 -15.05 -8.44 -6.67
C LEU A 152 -13.59 -8.49 -7.12
N TYR A 153 -12.85 -9.52 -6.69
CA TYR A 153 -11.41 -9.64 -6.95
C TYR A 153 -11.10 -10.23 -8.33
N ASN A 154 -11.84 -11.24 -8.77
CA ASN A 154 -11.47 -12.05 -9.93
C ASN A 154 -12.18 -11.66 -11.24
N LYS A 155 -13.21 -10.80 -11.21
CA LYS A 155 -13.99 -10.46 -12.40
C LYS A 155 -13.15 -9.82 -13.52
N ASN A 156 -12.17 -8.99 -13.16
CA ASN A 156 -11.34 -8.25 -14.11
C ASN A 156 -9.83 -8.38 -13.84
N ALA A 157 -9.42 -9.26 -12.95
CA ALA A 157 -8.01 -9.42 -12.58
C ALA A 157 -7.26 -10.22 -13.64
N ALA A 158 -6.08 -9.74 -14.02
CA ALA A 158 -5.15 -10.49 -14.88
C ALA A 158 -4.60 -11.74 -14.17
N ASN A 159 -4.38 -11.67 -12.86
CA ASN A 159 -4.05 -12.79 -12.00
C ASN A 159 -5.25 -13.06 -11.10
N LYS A 160 -5.83 -14.24 -11.20
CA LYS A 160 -6.94 -14.67 -10.35
C LYS A 160 -6.39 -15.14 -9.00
N GLU A 161 -6.98 -14.64 -7.92
CA GLU A 161 -6.72 -15.15 -6.58
C GLU A 161 -7.65 -16.32 -6.28
N ASP A 162 -7.10 -17.37 -5.68
CA ASP A 162 -7.87 -18.58 -5.33
C ASP A 162 -8.60 -18.38 -3.99
N ILE A 163 -9.68 -17.59 -4.05
CA ILE A 163 -10.52 -17.30 -2.88
C ILE A 163 -11.32 -18.53 -2.44
N GLU A 164 -11.52 -19.49 -3.34
CA GLU A 164 -12.24 -20.72 -3.01
C GLU A 164 -11.48 -21.61 -2.01
N SER A 165 -10.15 -21.51 -2.00
CA SER A 165 -9.29 -22.29 -1.08
C SER A 165 -9.29 -21.76 0.37
N PHE A 166 -9.75 -20.52 0.60
CA PHE A 166 -9.70 -19.89 1.92
C PHE A 166 -10.71 -20.49 2.90
N ASN A 167 -10.27 -20.65 4.16
CA ASN A 167 -11.11 -21.05 5.26
C ASN A 167 -12.07 -19.92 5.69
N ASN A 168 -13.12 -20.27 6.43
CA ASN A 168 -14.11 -19.27 6.87
C ASN A 168 -13.50 -18.16 7.76
N SER A 169 -12.45 -18.46 8.55
CA SER A 169 -11.73 -17.48 9.36
C SER A 169 -10.90 -16.53 8.49
N GLU A 170 -10.24 -17.05 7.46
CA GLU A 170 -9.44 -16.27 6.51
C GLU A 170 -10.32 -15.36 5.66
N ILE A 171 -11.53 -15.77 5.34
CA ILE A 171 -12.51 -14.96 4.61
C ILE A 171 -13.03 -13.82 5.47
N SER A 172 -13.28 -14.06 6.76
CA SER A 172 -13.71 -13.00 7.66
C SER A 172 -12.59 -12.00 7.97
N GLU A 173 -11.33 -12.39 7.80
CA GLU A 173 -10.17 -11.52 7.93
C GLU A 173 -9.90 -10.73 6.64
N LEU A 174 -10.22 -11.31 5.47
CA LEU A 174 -10.11 -10.67 4.16
C LEU A 174 -11.24 -9.64 3.92
N ALA A 175 -12.43 -9.88 4.48
CA ALA A 175 -13.63 -9.07 4.31
C ALA A 175 -13.63 -7.82 5.19
#